data_14dfed851773d5fd53b5267da08b321c
#
_entry.id   14dfed851773d5fd53b5267da08b321c
#
_cell.length_a   1.000
_cell.length_b   1.000
_cell.length_c   1.000
_cell.angle_alpha   90.00
_cell.angle_beta   90.00
_cell.angle_gamma   90.00
#
_symmetry.space_group_name_H-M   'P 1'
#
loop_
_entity.id
_entity.type
_entity.pdbx_description
1 polymer ?
#
loop_
_entity_poly.entity_id
_entity_poly.type
_entity_poly.pdbx_seq_one_letter_code
_entity_poly.pdbx_strand_id
1 'polypeptide(L)'
;HACVNIGTSHGVSLLIMDVSRFKAEILPLKNKLYRFSLHIVRDEELAKDVVQESLIKVWEKREELGQIQNIEAWCMQITRNKSLDKLRSKHVKKTDLFEVEFDTRKERDTPFVVTERGDLMQRIMELIENLPDRQREVMHLRDIEGYAYKEIAEMLGIDINLVKTNLFRARRKLKESLIKVDAYGL
;
A
#
# COMPACT_ATOMS: atom_id res chain seq x y z
N HIS A 1 -45.38 43.23 5.61
CA HIS A 1 -45.36 41.81 5.28
C HIS A 1 -44.08 41.49 4.51
N ALA A 2 -43.05 41.05 5.21
CA ALA A 2 -41.82 40.57 4.61
C ALA A 2 -41.75 39.04 4.83
N CYS A 3 -41.93 38.29 3.77
CA CYS A 3 -41.67 36.85 3.75
C CYS A 3 -40.18 36.65 3.69
N VAL A 4 -39.58 36.18 4.79
CA VAL A 4 -38.20 35.71 4.83
C VAL A 4 -38.19 34.31 4.23
N ASN A 5 -37.65 34.20 3.04
CA ASN A 5 -37.45 32.95 2.33
C ASN A 5 -36.22 32.25 2.94
N ILE A 6 -36.45 31.28 3.81
CA ILE A 6 -35.36 30.40 4.33
C ILE A 6 -35.11 29.35 3.27
N GLY A 7 -34.25 29.73 2.31
CA GLY A 7 -33.77 28.83 1.23
C GLY A 7 -32.88 27.75 1.81
N THR A 8 -33.37 26.56 1.77
CA THR A 8 -32.77 25.22 1.85
C THR A 8 -31.27 25.15 1.75
N SER A 9 -30.62 24.97 2.90
CA SER A 9 -29.23 24.69 3.10
C SER A 9 -28.90 23.17 2.99
N HIS A 10 -29.66 22.41 2.22
CA HIS A 10 -29.53 20.94 2.16
C HIS A 10 -28.58 20.41 1.07
N GLY A 11 -28.08 21.25 0.15
CA GLY A 11 -27.26 20.83 -0.98
C GLY A 11 -25.76 20.79 -0.71
N VAL A 12 -25.27 21.54 0.27
CA VAL A 12 -23.82 21.70 0.52
C VAL A 12 -23.29 20.70 1.54
N SER A 13 -24.18 20.16 2.40
CA SER A 13 -23.81 19.20 3.46
C SER A 13 -23.38 17.82 2.94
N LEU A 14 -23.73 17.45 1.70
CA LEU A 14 -23.37 16.16 1.10
C LEU A 14 -21.96 16.12 0.51
N LEU A 15 -21.29 17.26 0.37
CA LEU A 15 -19.96 17.38 -0.24
C LEU A 15 -18.82 17.43 0.78
N ILE A 16 -19.13 17.74 2.03
CA ILE A 16 -18.11 17.88 3.09
C ILE A 16 -18.02 16.56 3.88
N MET A 17 -16.82 16.03 3.98
CA MET A 17 -16.52 14.86 4.84
C MET A 17 -16.59 15.30 6.30
N ASP A 18 -17.63 14.94 7.01
CA ASP A 18 -17.73 15.11 8.48
C ASP A 18 -17.06 13.94 9.23
N VAL A 19 -17.02 14.04 10.56
CA VAL A 19 -16.42 13.02 11.43
C VAL A 19 -17.12 11.66 11.28
N SER A 20 -18.45 11.66 11.14
CA SER A 20 -19.24 10.43 11.03
C SER A 20 -18.95 9.71 9.73
N ARG A 21 -18.91 10.45 8.64
CA ARG A 21 -18.58 9.93 7.32
C ARG A 21 -17.12 9.45 7.24
N PHE A 22 -16.19 10.19 7.84
CA PHE A 22 -14.78 9.76 7.95
C PHE A 22 -14.65 8.43 8.68
N LYS A 23 -15.37 8.26 9.80
CA LYS A 23 -15.40 6.99 10.55
C LYS A 23 -15.98 5.84 9.73
N ALA A 24 -17.00 6.10 8.93
CA ALA A 24 -17.69 5.09 8.13
C ALA A 24 -16.91 4.69 6.87
N GLU A 25 -16.28 5.64 6.17
CA GLU A 25 -15.66 5.42 4.85
C GLU A 25 -14.14 5.26 4.91
N ILE A 26 -13.45 5.96 5.83
CA ILE A 26 -11.98 6.00 5.86
C ILE A 26 -11.40 5.03 6.89
N LEU A 27 -11.93 5.00 8.12
CA LEU A 27 -11.36 4.14 9.17
C LEU A 27 -11.37 2.64 8.83
N PRO A 28 -12.37 2.08 8.10
CA PRO A 28 -12.32 0.68 7.68
C PRO A 28 -11.13 0.36 6.76
N LEU A 29 -10.59 1.35 6.05
CA LEU A 29 -9.42 1.18 5.17
C LEU A 29 -8.11 1.00 5.96
N LYS A 30 -8.07 1.35 7.26
CA LYS A 30 -6.85 1.36 8.09
C LYS A 30 -6.02 0.09 7.94
N ASN A 31 -6.65 -1.08 7.98
CA ASN A 31 -5.94 -2.35 7.89
C ASN A 31 -5.34 -2.60 6.50
N LYS A 32 -6.03 -2.18 5.43
CA LYS A 32 -5.51 -2.24 4.06
C LYS A 32 -4.31 -1.30 3.89
N LEU A 33 -4.45 -0.06 4.38
CA LEU A 33 -3.36 0.93 4.36
C LEU A 33 -2.14 0.43 5.13
N TYR A 34 -2.36 -0.22 6.29
CA TYR A 34 -1.29 -0.80 7.10
C TYR A 34 -0.55 -1.93 6.36
N ARG A 35 -1.27 -2.92 5.82
CA ARG A 35 -0.64 -4.01 5.07
C ARG A 35 0.16 -3.49 3.88
N PHE A 36 -0.40 -2.51 3.15
CA PHE A 36 0.28 -1.92 2.02
C PHE A 36 1.52 -1.12 2.44
N SER A 37 1.42 -0.29 3.48
CA SER A 37 2.58 0.41 4.04
C SER A 37 3.65 -0.57 4.52
N LEU A 38 3.28 -1.59 5.31
CA LEU A 38 4.19 -2.61 5.81
C LEU A 38 4.93 -3.33 4.68
N HIS A 39 4.20 -3.65 3.60
CA HIS A 39 4.79 -4.23 2.40
C HIS A 39 5.90 -3.34 1.78
N ILE A 40 5.72 -2.01 1.84
CA ILE A 40 6.70 -1.05 1.30
C ILE A 40 7.87 -0.83 2.26
N VAL A 41 7.56 -0.47 3.54
CA VAL A 41 8.60 -0.03 4.51
C VAL A 41 9.28 -1.17 5.24
N ARG A 42 8.67 -2.37 5.31
CA ARG A 42 9.19 -3.58 5.96
C ARG A 42 9.55 -3.40 7.45
N ASP A 43 8.86 -2.51 8.13
CA ASP A 43 9.07 -2.15 9.52
C ASP A 43 7.69 -1.82 10.12
N GLU A 44 7.27 -2.56 11.16
CA GLU A 44 5.93 -2.47 11.71
C GLU A 44 5.65 -1.12 12.35
N GLU A 45 6.60 -0.57 13.11
CA GLU A 45 6.43 0.71 13.78
C GLU A 45 6.36 1.83 12.74
N LEU A 46 7.25 1.79 11.75
CA LEU A 46 7.23 2.75 10.65
C LEU A 46 5.92 2.66 9.84
N ALA A 47 5.40 1.46 9.62
CA ALA A 47 4.12 1.28 8.92
C ALA A 47 2.94 1.86 9.72
N LYS A 48 2.93 1.69 11.04
CA LYS A 48 1.92 2.30 11.94
C LYS A 48 1.97 3.83 11.86
N ASP A 49 3.17 4.40 11.94
CA ASP A 49 3.38 5.85 11.83
C ASP A 49 2.89 6.40 10.48
N VAL A 50 3.27 5.72 9.38
CA VAL A 50 2.82 6.08 8.03
C VAL A 50 1.30 6.09 7.93
N VAL A 51 0.63 5.08 8.47
CA VAL A 51 -0.85 5.01 8.44
C VAL A 51 -1.46 6.14 9.25
N GLN A 52 -0.96 6.43 10.44
CA GLN A 52 -1.45 7.55 11.25
C GLN A 52 -1.30 8.88 10.51
N GLU A 53 -0.09 9.16 9.98
CA GLU A 53 0.16 10.36 9.19
C GLU A 53 -0.69 10.43 7.91
N SER A 54 -0.99 9.29 7.30
CA SER A 54 -1.86 9.22 6.12
C SER A 54 -3.29 9.58 6.47
N LEU A 55 -3.83 9.04 7.57
CA LEU A 55 -5.17 9.35 8.04
C LEU A 55 -5.31 10.81 8.46
N ILE A 56 -4.28 11.39 9.10
CA ILE A 56 -4.24 12.83 9.40
C ILE A 56 -4.29 13.64 8.11
N LYS A 57 -3.48 13.27 7.10
CA LYS A 57 -3.46 13.95 5.80
C LYS A 57 -4.79 13.87 5.05
N VAL A 58 -5.44 12.72 5.11
CA VAL A 58 -6.80 12.53 4.56
C VAL A 58 -7.80 13.45 5.27
N TRP A 59 -7.74 13.57 6.59
CA TRP A 59 -8.58 14.45 7.37
C TRP A 59 -8.34 15.94 7.07
N GLU A 60 -7.09 16.35 6.95
CA GLU A 60 -6.73 17.71 6.55
C GLU A 60 -7.34 18.09 5.19
N LYS A 61 -7.38 17.14 4.27
CA LYS A 61 -7.91 17.32 2.91
C LYS A 61 -9.39 16.94 2.75
N ARG A 62 -10.12 16.79 3.85
CA ARG A 62 -11.51 16.31 3.84
C ARG A 62 -12.47 17.12 2.94
N GLU A 63 -12.18 18.40 2.73
CA GLU A 63 -12.98 19.27 1.86
C GLU A 63 -12.81 18.94 0.37
N GLU A 64 -11.66 18.37 -0.01
CA GLU A 64 -11.36 17.93 -1.39
C GLU A 64 -12.02 16.58 -1.72
N LEU A 65 -12.40 15.79 -0.69
CA LEU A 65 -12.90 14.41 -0.86
C LEU A 65 -14.20 14.32 -1.66
N GLY A 66 -15.02 15.36 -1.67
CA GLY A 66 -16.23 15.42 -2.48
C GLY A 66 -15.99 15.36 -3.99
N GLN A 67 -14.79 15.67 -4.45
CA GLN A 67 -14.38 15.64 -5.85
C GLN A 67 -13.64 14.35 -6.23
N ILE A 68 -13.32 13.49 -5.26
CA ILE A 68 -12.52 12.27 -5.46
C ILE A 68 -13.46 11.11 -5.78
N GLN A 69 -13.34 10.55 -6.98
CA GLN A 69 -14.17 9.45 -7.44
C GLN A 69 -13.88 8.13 -6.71
N ASN A 70 -12.62 7.87 -6.38
CA ASN A 70 -12.18 6.66 -5.70
C ASN A 70 -11.36 7.02 -4.45
N ILE A 71 -12.07 7.16 -3.32
CA ILE A 71 -11.48 7.54 -2.03
C ILE A 71 -10.44 6.51 -1.57
N GLU A 72 -10.71 5.23 -1.76
CA GLU A 72 -9.79 4.15 -1.37
C GLU A 72 -8.47 4.24 -2.16
N ALA A 73 -8.54 4.38 -3.49
CA ALA A 73 -7.35 4.54 -4.31
C ALA A 73 -6.53 5.78 -3.91
N TRP A 74 -7.19 6.87 -3.60
CA TRP A 74 -6.55 8.10 -3.16
C TRP A 74 -5.87 7.95 -1.79
N CYS A 75 -6.51 7.28 -0.82
CA CYS A 75 -5.90 6.96 0.48
C CYS A 75 -4.67 6.05 0.30
N MET A 76 -4.75 5.05 -0.58
CA MET A 76 -3.63 4.16 -0.91
C MET A 76 -2.47 4.95 -1.53
N GLN A 77 -2.75 5.89 -2.44
CA GLN A 77 -1.73 6.76 -3.03
C GLN A 77 -1.03 7.65 -1.99
N ILE A 78 -1.79 8.26 -1.06
CA ILE A 78 -1.21 9.04 0.04
C ILE A 78 -0.30 8.16 0.89
N THR A 79 -0.78 6.98 1.30
CA THR A 79 -0.03 6.04 2.13
C THR A 79 1.25 5.57 1.44
N ARG A 80 1.16 5.24 0.13
CA ARG A 80 2.33 4.89 -0.67
C ARG A 80 3.38 5.99 -0.69
N ASN A 81 2.97 7.21 -1.00
CA ASN A 81 3.89 8.34 -1.08
C ASN A 81 4.61 8.58 0.27
N LYS A 82 3.85 8.56 1.38
CA LYS A 82 4.42 8.68 2.72
C LYS A 82 5.38 7.53 3.06
N SER A 83 5.05 6.30 2.68
CA SER A 83 5.94 5.14 2.86
C SER A 83 7.27 5.33 2.13
N LEU A 84 7.24 5.78 0.88
CA LEU A 84 8.45 6.05 0.10
C LEU A 84 9.27 7.22 0.67
N ASP A 85 8.62 8.27 1.16
CA ASP A 85 9.29 9.40 1.78
C ASP A 85 10.00 9.00 3.08
N LYS A 86 9.37 8.14 3.92
CA LYS A 86 10.01 7.57 5.11
C LYS A 86 11.23 6.72 4.76
N LEU A 87 11.15 5.89 3.72
CA LEU A 87 12.31 5.12 3.26
C LEU A 87 13.46 6.03 2.80
N ARG A 88 13.17 7.05 2.02
CA ARG A 88 14.18 8.04 1.56
C ARG A 88 14.83 8.73 2.75
N SER A 89 14.06 9.21 3.72
CA SER A 89 14.58 9.85 4.92
C SER A 89 15.46 8.92 5.75
N LYS A 90 15.11 7.63 5.84
CA LYS A 90 15.91 6.61 6.55
C LYS A 90 17.24 6.36 5.84
N HIS A 91 17.24 6.36 4.49
CA HIS A 91 18.47 6.23 3.70
C HIS A 91 19.39 7.43 3.86
N VAL A 92 18.88 8.67 3.76
CA VAL A 92 19.67 9.90 3.95
C VAL A 92 20.33 9.93 5.34
N LYS A 93 19.57 9.64 6.41
CA LYS A 93 20.12 9.59 7.77
C LYS A 93 21.18 8.52 7.98
N LYS A 94 21.16 7.42 7.21
CA LYS A 94 22.20 6.37 7.27
C LYS A 94 23.44 6.73 6.48
N THR A 95 23.32 7.50 5.41
CA THR A 95 24.47 7.95 4.61
C THR A 95 25.33 8.98 5.38
N ASP A 96 24.71 9.76 6.28
CA ASP A 96 25.43 10.71 7.16
C ASP A 96 26.10 10.02 8.37
N LEU A 97 25.81 8.75 8.66
CA LEU A 97 26.36 7.97 9.77
C LEU A 97 26.96 6.66 9.24
N PHE A 98 28.17 6.74 8.68
CA PHE A 98 29.08 5.64 8.34
C PHE A 98 28.50 4.40 7.65
N GLU A 99 29.20 3.94 6.58
CA GLU A 99 29.10 2.65 5.91
C GLU A 99 28.78 1.51 6.88
N VAL A 100 27.55 1.03 6.84
CA VAL A 100 27.21 -0.29 7.36
C VAL A 100 26.45 -1.01 6.24
N GLU A 101 27.07 -2.08 5.74
CA GLU A 101 26.49 -3.01 4.80
C GLU A 101 25.03 -3.33 5.16
N PHE A 102 24.17 -3.17 4.17
CA PHE A 102 22.76 -3.45 4.32
C PHE A 102 22.52 -4.95 4.15
N ASP A 103 22.66 -5.69 5.24
CA ASP A 103 22.05 -7.02 5.31
C ASP A 103 20.54 -6.83 5.50
N THR A 104 19.80 -6.94 4.39
CA THR A 104 18.33 -6.88 4.38
C THR A 104 17.67 -8.14 4.94
N ARG A 105 18.44 -9.03 5.54
CA ARG A 105 17.99 -10.25 6.19
C ARG A 105 17.75 -9.99 7.67
N LYS A 106 16.71 -9.25 8.04
CA LYS A 106 16.12 -9.44 9.37
C LYS A 106 15.23 -10.67 9.28
N GLU A 107 15.72 -11.75 9.89
CA GLU A 107 14.93 -12.91 10.24
C GLU A 107 13.60 -12.45 10.84
N ARG A 108 12.51 -12.80 10.17
CA ARG A 108 11.19 -12.75 10.76
C ARG A 108 11.05 -14.01 11.59
N ASP A 109 11.30 -13.91 12.89
CA ASP A 109 10.80 -14.87 13.86
C ASP A 109 9.27 -14.78 13.92
N THR A 110 8.60 -15.36 12.93
CA THR A 110 7.25 -15.82 13.10
C THR A 110 7.32 -17.31 13.39
N PRO A 111 6.83 -17.79 14.56
CA PRO A 111 6.74 -19.21 14.82
C PRO A 111 5.65 -19.80 13.88
N PHE A 112 6.04 -20.10 12.66
CA PHE A 112 5.19 -20.78 11.72
C PHE A 112 5.43 -22.29 11.85
N VAL A 113 4.34 -23.02 12.08
CA VAL A 113 4.35 -24.50 12.18
C VAL A 113 5.04 -25.05 10.94
N VAL A 114 6.15 -25.76 11.17
CA VAL A 114 6.97 -26.41 10.13
C VAL A 114 6.13 -27.53 9.50
N THR A 115 5.52 -27.21 8.37
CA THR A 115 4.91 -28.16 7.45
C THR A 115 5.49 -27.86 6.07
N GLU A 116 5.63 -28.89 5.21
CA GLU A 116 6.13 -28.73 3.82
C GLU A 116 5.42 -27.59 3.05
N ARG A 117 4.14 -27.31 3.36
CA ARG A 117 3.36 -26.17 2.84
C ARG A 117 3.85 -24.82 3.39
N GLY A 118 4.34 -24.79 4.64
CA GLY A 118 4.91 -23.59 5.26
C GLY A 118 6.20 -23.17 4.58
N ASP A 119 7.08 -24.12 4.31
CA ASP A 119 8.37 -23.87 3.63
C ASP A 119 8.16 -23.33 2.22
N LEU A 120 7.22 -23.90 1.45
CA LEU A 120 6.89 -23.41 0.12
C LEU A 120 6.34 -21.98 0.15
N MET A 121 5.44 -21.68 1.09
CA MET A 121 4.87 -20.33 1.22
C MET A 121 5.95 -19.32 1.63
N GLN A 122 6.83 -19.67 2.54
CA GLN A 122 7.95 -18.82 2.93
C GLN A 122 8.87 -18.53 1.74
N ARG A 123 9.24 -19.54 0.96
CA ARG A 123 10.04 -19.38 -0.26
C ARG A 123 9.36 -18.49 -1.29
N ILE A 124 8.04 -18.64 -1.49
CA ILE A 124 7.27 -17.76 -2.38
C ILE A 124 7.35 -16.31 -1.90
N MET A 125 7.19 -16.06 -0.61
CA MET A 125 7.29 -14.71 -0.04
C MET A 125 8.69 -14.12 -0.22
N GLU A 126 9.75 -14.88 0.00
CA GLU A 126 11.13 -14.46 -0.25
C GLU A 126 11.36 -14.11 -1.74
N LEU A 127 10.84 -14.92 -2.65
CA LEU A 127 10.91 -14.63 -4.09
C LEU A 127 10.16 -13.37 -4.48
N ILE A 128 9.00 -13.11 -3.87
CA ILE A 128 8.23 -11.87 -4.06
C ILE A 128 9.03 -10.67 -3.53
N GLU A 129 9.69 -10.81 -2.39
CA GLU A 129 10.51 -9.75 -1.80
C GLU A 129 11.73 -9.38 -2.67
N ASN A 130 12.25 -10.32 -3.45
CA ASN A 130 13.35 -10.09 -4.39
C ASN A 130 12.91 -9.51 -5.75
N LEU A 131 11.62 -9.22 -5.94
CA LEU A 131 11.13 -8.52 -7.13
C LEU A 131 11.51 -7.03 -7.08
N PRO A 132 11.73 -6.39 -8.23
CA PRO A 132 11.80 -4.93 -8.31
C PRO A 132 10.57 -4.28 -7.68
N ASP A 133 10.76 -3.16 -6.98
CA ASP A 133 9.72 -2.52 -6.16
C ASP A 133 8.37 -2.37 -6.88
N ARG A 134 8.39 -1.88 -8.12
CA ARG A 134 7.16 -1.69 -8.90
C ARG A 134 6.45 -3.00 -9.23
N GLN A 135 7.20 -4.06 -9.52
CA GLN A 135 6.64 -5.39 -9.79
C GLN A 135 6.04 -5.99 -8.53
N ARG A 136 6.70 -5.80 -7.39
CA ARG A 136 6.26 -6.25 -6.08
C ARG A 136 4.99 -5.51 -5.64
N GLU A 137 4.93 -4.17 -5.77
CA GLU A 137 3.73 -3.37 -5.48
C GLU A 137 2.51 -3.84 -6.30
N VAL A 138 2.69 -4.00 -7.62
CA VAL A 138 1.60 -4.43 -8.52
C VAL A 138 1.12 -5.84 -8.19
N MET A 139 2.03 -6.77 -7.90
CA MET A 139 1.69 -8.14 -7.52
C MET A 139 0.96 -8.17 -6.18
N HIS A 140 1.40 -7.42 -5.17
CA HIS A 140 0.72 -7.31 -3.88
C HIS A 140 -0.71 -6.82 -4.05
N LEU A 141 -0.90 -5.71 -4.77
CA LEU A 141 -2.23 -5.13 -4.96
C LEU A 141 -3.15 -6.05 -5.79
N ARG A 142 -2.62 -6.77 -6.78
CA ARG A 142 -3.44 -7.64 -7.63
C ARG A 142 -3.69 -9.01 -7.04
N ASP A 143 -2.62 -9.71 -6.60
CA ASP A 143 -2.68 -11.14 -6.28
C ASP A 143 -2.94 -11.38 -4.79
N ILE A 144 -2.65 -10.41 -3.91
CA ILE A 144 -2.92 -10.49 -2.47
C ILE A 144 -4.18 -9.71 -2.10
N GLU A 145 -4.28 -8.44 -2.51
CA GLU A 145 -5.42 -7.58 -2.14
C GLU A 145 -6.60 -7.65 -3.13
N GLY A 146 -6.41 -8.18 -4.34
CA GLY A 146 -7.48 -8.47 -5.30
C GLY A 146 -7.96 -7.29 -6.16
N TYR A 147 -7.29 -6.14 -6.15
CA TYR A 147 -7.69 -4.95 -6.88
C TYR A 147 -7.72 -5.14 -8.40
N ALA A 148 -8.64 -4.45 -9.08
CA ALA A 148 -8.67 -4.41 -10.53
C ALA A 148 -7.51 -3.58 -11.12
N TYR A 149 -7.11 -3.86 -12.34
CA TYR A 149 -5.97 -3.15 -12.97
C TYR A 149 -6.14 -1.63 -13.03
N LYS A 150 -7.39 -1.17 -13.23
CA LYS A 150 -7.70 0.26 -13.25
C LYS A 150 -7.48 0.89 -11.87
N GLU A 151 -7.93 0.24 -10.81
CA GLU A 151 -7.73 0.70 -9.44
C GLU A 151 -6.24 0.75 -9.08
N ILE A 152 -5.47 -0.28 -9.46
CA ILE A 152 -4.02 -0.32 -9.26
C ILE A 152 -3.32 0.82 -10.01
N ALA A 153 -3.76 1.11 -11.24
CA ALA A 153 -3.23 2.23 -12.01
C ALA A 153 -3.46 3.57 -11.30
N GLU A 154 -4.66 3.78 -10.75
CA GLU A 154 -5.02 4.96 -9.96
C GLU A 154 -4.19 5.04 -8.65
N MET A 155 -4.09 3.93 -7.88
CA MET A 155 -3.34 3.86 -6.62
C MET A 155 -1.85 4.16 -6.80
N LEU A 156 -1.26 3.66 -7.88
CA LEU A 156 0.17 3.81 -8.14
C LEU A 156 0.51 5.03 -9.00
N GLY A 157 -0.49 5.72 -9.55
CA GLY A 157 -0.30 6.85 -10.45
C GLY A 157 0.44 6.47 -11.74
N ILE A 158 0.10 5.31 -12.35
CA ILE A 158 0.74 4.78 -13.56
C ILE A 158 -0.30 4.37 -14.59
N ASP A 159 0.15 4.24 -15.84
CA ASP A 159 -0.69 3.73 -16.92
C ASP A 159 -1.06 2.25 -16.72
N ILE A 160 -2.28 1.87 -17.13
CA ILE A 160 -2.80 0.50 -16.98
C ILE A 160 -1.97 -0.54 -17.74
N ASN A 161 -1.31 -0.16 -18.84
CA ASN A 161 -0.41 -1.08 -19.56
C ASN A 161 0.88 -1.33 -18.79
N LEU A 162 1.33 -0.34 -18.00
CA LEU A 162 2.46 -0.54 -17.05
C LEU A 162 2.05 -1.50 -15.93
N VAL A 163 0.82 -1.44 -15.42
CA VAL A 163 0.30 -2.43 -14.45
C VAL A 163 0.38 -3.83 -15.04
N LYS A 164 -0.20 -4.03 -16.23
CA LYS A 164 -0.19 -5.33 -16.93
C LYS A 164 1.23 -5.85 -17.17
N THR A 165 2.12 -4.98 -17.67
CA THR A 165 3.50 -5.35 -17.99
C THR A 165 4.28 -5.73 -16.73
N ASN A 166 4.17 -4.95 -15.64
CA ASN A 166 4.85 -5.25 -14.39
C ASN A 166 4.34 -6.54 -13.77
N LEU A 167 3.04 -6.78 -13.78
CA LEU A 167 2.43 -8.01 -13.28
C LEU A 167 2.89 -9.23 -14.09
N PHE A 168 2.90 -9.13 -15.42
CA PHE A 168 3.40 -10.20 -16.29
C PHE A 168 4.87 -10.54 -15.97
N ARG A 169 5.73 -9.53 -15.86
CA ARG A 169 7.15 -9.70 -15.54
C ARG A 169 7.35 -10.31 -14.15
N ALA A 170 6.59 -9.85 -13.16
CA ALA A 170 6.62 -10.36 -11.80
C ALA A 170 6.28 -11.85 -11.74
N ARG A 171 5.15 -12.23 -12.34
CA ARG A 171 4.69 -13.63 -12.38
C ARG A 171 5.64 -14.54 -13.14
N ARG A 172 6.21 -14.05 -14.26
CA ARG A 172 7.21 -14.81 -15.03
C ARG A 172 8.45 -15.06 -14.20
N LYS A 173 9.00 -14.03 -13.54
CA LYS A 173 10.20 -14.17 -12.69
C LYS A 173 9.95 -15.12 -11.52
N LEU A 174 8.78 -15.02 -10.89
CA LEU A 174 8.40 -15.93 -9.80
C LEU A 174 8.31 -17.38 -10.28
N LYS A 175 7.65 -17.63 -11.43
CA LYS A 175 7.55 -18.95 -12.04
C LYS A 175 8.93 -19.55 -12.38
N GLU A 176 9.82 -18.76 -13.02
CA GLU A 176 11.16 -19.18 -13.37
C GLU A 176 11.99 -19.55 -12.13
N SER A 177 11.82 -18.80 -11.04
CA SER A 177 12.51 -19.07 -9.78
C SER A 177 11.99 -20.32 -9.07
N LEU A 178 10.67 -20.54 -9.06
CA LEU A 178 10.04 -21.73 -8.47
C LEU A 178 10.46 -23.02 -9.23
N ILE A 179 10.46 -22.98 -10.57
CA ILE A 179 10.93 -24.14 -11.38
C ILE A 179 12.39 -24.49 -11.07
N LYS A 180 13.25 -23.49 -10.84
CA LYS A 180 14.64 -23.76 -10.45
C LYS A 180 14.73 -24.42 -9.08
N VAL A 181 13.92 -23.98 -8.11
CA VAL A 181 13.87 -24.59 -6.78
C VAL A 181 13.46 -26.06 -6.87
N ASP A 182 12.39 -26.37 -7.63
CA ASP A 182 11.94 -27.77 -7.82
C ASP A 182 12.97 -28.63 -8.55
N ALA A 183 13.69 -28.06 -9.54
CA ALA A 183 14.67 -28.78 -10.32
C ALA A 183 15.96 -29.14 -9.55
N TYR A 184 16.27 -28.41 -8.50
CA TYR A 184 17.47 -28.64 -7.68
C TYR A 184 17.20 -29.41 -6.38
N GLY A 185 15.95 -29.82 -6.11
CA GLY A 185 15.60 -30.71 -4.99
C GLY A 185 15.90 -30.10 -3.60
N LEU A 186 15.81 -28.78 -3.46
CA LEU A 186 16.01 -28.04 -2.21
C LEU A 186 14.70 -27.60 -1.62
#